data_66a92ebc4ee72ee9297fc06f66b917fa
#
_entry.id   66a92ebc4ee72ee9297fc06f66b917fa
#
_cell.length_a   1.000
_cell.length_b   1.000
_cell.length_c   1.000
_cell.angle_alpha   90.00
_cell.angle_beta   90.00
_cell.angle_gamma   90.00
#
_symmetry.space_group_name_H-M   'P 1'
#
loop_
_entity.id
_entity.type
_entity.pdbx_description
1 polymer ?
#
loop_
_entity_poly.entity_id
_entity_poly.type
_entity_poly.pdbx_seq_one_letter_code
_entity_poly.pdbx_strand_id
1 'polypeptide(L)'
;MNISAIAKDLVPLLGGKENIVSAAHCATRLRLVLADDSKVNKAAIDKLEGVKGCFSNAGQIQVIFGTGLVNKVYTEFVALTGTGTASKAELTDMAAAKLNVAQRLARTLSNIFVPIIPAIVASGLLMGLLGMVRTYGWVNADSALFVMLDMFSSAAFIILPILIGFTAAREFGGNPYLGATLGGILTHPALTNAWGVAGGFKTMDFFGLDVAMIGYQGTVFPVLLAVWFMSHLEKQLRKRIPDALDLILTPFLTVIITGFVALLFIGPAGRVLGDGISFGLSALYEQAGWLAGLVFGGTYSLIVITGIHHSFHAIEAGLLANPQIGVNFLLPIWAMANVAQGGACLAVYFKTRDVKIKAITVPAAMSCLLGITEAAIFGVNLRYIKPFLAGLFGGACGGAYVVAAKVGMTAVGLTGIPGMAIVQPMSLVHYIIGLVIAFGAAFAASYLLKYKVE
;
A
#
# COMPACT_ATOMS: atom_id res chain seq x y z
N MET A 1 -38.01 -5.19 1.81
CA MET A 1 -36.79 -5.69 1.15
C MET A 1 -36.76 -7.22 1.26
N ASN A 2 -36.92 -7.91 0.14
CA ASN A 2 -36.94 -9.39 0.13
C ASN A 2 -35.53 -9.93 -0.14
N ILE A 3 -34.86 -10.40 0.93
CA ILE A 3 -33.45 -10.85 0.90
C ILE A 3 -33.28 -12.08 0.00
N SER A 4 -34.25 -13.02 0.03
CA SER A 4 -34.21 -14.22 -0.80
C SER A 4 -34.36 -13.88 -2.30
N ALA A 5 -35.17 -12.85 -2.63
CA ALA A 5 -35.27 -12.35 -4.00
C ALA A 5 -33.94 -11.75 -4.49
N ILE A 6 -33.31 -10.91 -3.66
CA ILE A 6 -31.99 -10.31 -3.99
C ILE A 6 -30.94 -11.40 -4.26
N ALA A 7 -30.87 -12.42 -3.42
CA ALA A 7 -29.93 -13.52 -3.61
C ALA A 7 -30.22 -14.33 -4.89
N LYS A 8 -31.51 -14.56 -5.21
CA LYS A 8 -31.96 -15.25 -6.44
C LYS A 8 -31.63 -14.45 -7.69
N ASP A 9 -31.88 -13.13 -7.68
CA ASP A 9 -31.61 -12.25 -8.81
C ASP A 9 -30.11 -12.04 -9.06
N LEU A 10 -29.30 -12.13 -8.01
CA LEU A 10 -27.85 -11.98 -8.10
C LEU A 10 -27.17 -13.14 -8.83
N VAL A 11 -27.64 -14.38 -8.65
CA VAL A 11 -27.01 -15.59 -9.24
C VAL A 11 -26.95 -15.55 -10.76
N PRO A 12 -28.04 -15.29 -11.53
CA PRO A 12 -27.94 -15.21 -12.98
C PRO A 12 -27.10 -14.05 -13.47
N LEU A 13 -27.05 -12.92 -12.74
CA LEU A 13 -26.24 -11.76 -13.09
C LEU A 13 -24.72 -11.99 -12.88
N LEU A 14 -24.36 -13.00 -12.10
CA LEU A 14 -23.00 -13.47 -11.92
C LEU A 14 -22.59 -14.56 -12.94
N GLY A 15 -23.46 -14.89 -13.90
CA GLY A 15 -23.22 -15.93 -14.90
C GLY A 15 -23.71 -17.32 -14.49
N GLY A 16 -24.61 -17.42 -13.49
CA GLY A 16 -25.19 -18.67 -13.02
C GLY A 16 -24.40 -19.37 -11.91
N LYS A 17 -25.00 -20.41 -11.33
CA LYS A 17 -24.38 -21.17 -10.20
C LYS A 17 -23.03 -21.78 -10.57
N GLU A 18 -22.90 -22.29 -11.77
CA GLU A 18 -21.69 -22.95 -12.27
C GLU A 18 -20.51 -21.99 -12.42
N ASN A 19 -20.78 -20.69 -12.55
CA ASN A 19 -19.75 -19.66 -12.61
C ASN A 19 -19.22 -19.26 -11.23
N ILE A 20 -19.93 -19.60 -10.15
CA ILE A 20 -19.58 -19.22 -8.79
C ILE A 20 -18.68 -20.30 -8.16
N VAL A 21 -17.40 -20.00 -8.06
CA VAL A 21 -16.40 -20.91 -7.51
C VAL A 21 -16.42 -20.86 -5.97
N SER A 22 -16.50 -19.66 -5.40
CA SER A 22 -16.52 -19.51 -3.95
C SER A 22 -17.10 -18.15 -3.53
N ALA A 23 -17.66 -18.11 -2.31
CA ALA A 23 -18.26 -16.93 -1.73
C ALA A 23 -17.82 -16.72 -0.27
N ALA A 24 -17.57 -15.46 0.11
CA ALA A 24 -17.42 -15.04 1.50
C ALA A 24 -17.97 -13.62 1.66
N HIS A 25 -18.06 -13.16 2.89
CA HIS A 25 -18.46 -11.78 3.17
C HIS A 25 -17.55 -11.11 4.22
N CYS A 26 -17.53 -9.79 4.22
CA CYS A 26 -17.01 -8.99 5.31
C CYS A 26 -18.13 -8.10 5.87
N ALA A 27 -17.81 -7.14 6.73
CA ALA A 27 -18.80 -6.29 7.39
C ALA A 27 -19.82 -5.62 6.44
N THR A 28 -19.42 -5.32 5.19
CA THR A 28 -20.23 -4.54 4.24
C THR A 28 -20.32 -5.13 2.84
N ARG A 29 -19.51 -6.17 2.49
CA ARG A 29 -19.34 -6.64 1.11
C ARG A 29 -19.47 -8.15 1.01
N LEU A 30 -20.20 -8.60 0.00
CA LEU A 30 -20.15 -9.97 -0.51
C LEU A 30 -18.95 -10.07 -1.47
N ARG A 31 -18.10 -11.06 -1.28
CA ARG A 31 -16.89 -11.31 -2.09
C ARG A 31 -17.04 -12.65 -2.79
N LEU A 32 -16.82 -12.64 -4.09
CA LEU A 32 -17.06 -13.81 -4.94
C LEU A 32 -15.82 -14.07 -5.80
N VAL A 33 -15.42 -15.31 -5.91
CA VAL A 33 -14.50 -15.79 -6.95
C VAL A 33 -15.32 -16.52 -7.98
N LEU A 34 -15.21 -16.10 -9.23
CA LEU A 34 -15.96 -16.67 -10.35
C LEU A 34 -15.02 -17.44 -11.28
N ALA A 35 -15.53 -18.40 -12.02
CA ALA A 35 -14.75 -19.12 -13.03
C ALA A 35 -14.42 -18.20 -14.22
N ASP A 36 -15.39 -17.40 -14.65
CA ASP A 36 -15.29 -16.46 -15.76
C ASP A 36 -15.95 -15.11 -15.40
N ASP A 37 -15.10 -14.09 -15.19
CA ASP A 37 -15.53 -12.75 -14.83
C ASP A 37 -16.22 -12.01 -15.99
N SER A 38 -16.07 -12.47 -17.25
CA SER A 38 -16.70 -11.84 -18.42
C SER A 38 -18.22 -12.03 -18.47
N LYS A 39 -18.73 -13.04 -17.75
CA LYS A 39 -20.16 -13.36 -17.66
C LYS A 39 -20.92 -12.47 -16.66
N VAL A 40 -20.22 -11.57 -15.95
CA VAL A 40 -20.83 -10.73 -14.91
C VAL A 40 -21.48 -9.49 -15.50
N ASN A 41 -22.76 -9.32 -15.26
CA ASN A 41 -23.48 -8.11 -15.61
C ASN A 41 -23.47 -7.09 -14.46
N LYS A 42 -22.34 -6.38 -14.32
CA LYS A 42 -22.16 -5.38 -13.25
C LYS A 42 -23.21 -4.28 -13.26
N ALA A 43 -23.61 -3.79 -14.44
CA ALA A 43 -24.58 -2.73 -14.58
C ALA A 43 -25.98 -3.15 -14.10
N ALA A 44 -26.34 -4.42 -14.23
CA ALA A 44 -27.58 -4.96 -13.69
C ALA A 44 -27.49 -5.23 -12.17
N ILE A 45 -26.33 -5.67 -11.69
CA ILE A 45 -26.08 -5.87 -10.24
C ILE A 45 -26.18 -4.54 -9.49
N ASP A 46 -25.66 -3.45 -10.04
CA ASP A 46 -25.71 -2.11 -9.43
C ASP A 46 -27.15 -1.56 -9.28
N LYS A 47 -28.09 -2.11 -10.05
CA LYS A 47 -29.50 -1.74 -10.00
C LYS A 47 -30.33 -2.58 -9.02
N LEU A 48 -29.79 -3.66 -8.48
CA LEU A 48 -30.50 -4.49 -7.53
C LEU A 48 -30.77 -3.74 -6.22
N GLU A 49 -31.94 -4.01 -5.66
CA GLU A 49 -32.37 -3.43 -4.39
C GLU A 49 -31.33 -3.76 -3.29
N GLY A 50 -30.86 -2.76 -2.58
CA GLY A 50 -29.90 -2.92 -1.48
C GLY A 50 -28.43 -3.00 -1.90
N VAL A 51 -28.12 -3.09 -3.19
CA VAL A 51 -26.75 -3.00 -3.69
C VAL A 51 -26.32 -1.54 -3.75
N LYS A 52 -25.15 -1.23 -3.20
CA LYS A 52 -24.52 0.10 -3.22
C LYS A 52 -23.44 0.24 -4.28
N GLY A 53 -23.00 -0.86 -4.88
CA GLY A 53 -22.01 -0.92 -5.93
C GLY A 53 -21.44 -2.31 -6.14
N CYS A 54 -21.00 -2.59 -7.38
CA CYS A 54 -20.35 -3.84 -7.78
C CYS A 54 -19.05 -3.53 -8.52
N PHE A 55 -17.93 -4.09 -8.06
CA PHE A 55 -16.64 -3.90 -8.72
C PHE A 55 -15.77 -5.16 -8.66
N SER A 56 -14.85 -5.24 -9.60
CA SER A 56 -13.82 -6.28 -9.64
C SER A 56 -12.56 -5.74 -9.00
N ASN A 57 -12.01 -6.46 -8.04
CA ASN A 57 -10.74 -6.12 -7.41
C ASN A 57 -9.94 -7.38 -7.13
N ALA A 58 -8.69 -7.41 -7.59
CA ALA A 58 -7.73 -8.48 -7.33
C ALA A 58 -8.27 -9.90 -7.61
N GLY A 59 -8.98 -10.10 -8.72
CA GLY A 59 -9.56 -11.39 -9.13
C GLY A 59 -10.82 -11.80 -8.35
N GLN A 60 -11.45 -10.86 -7.64
CA GLN A 60 -12.72 -11.04 -6.94
C GLN A 60 -13.76 -10.06 -7.44
N ILE A 61 -15.00 -10.51 -7.59
CA ILE A 61 -16.16 -9.62 -7.69
C ILE A 61 -16.62 -9.26 -6.28
N GLN A 62 -16.77 -7.99 -6.01
CA GLN A 62 -17.21 -7.46 -4.71
C GLN A 62 -18.51 -6.70 -4.90
N VAL A 63 -19.57 -7.13 -4.20
CA VAL A 63 -20.88 -6.49 -4.19
C VAL A 63 -21.09 -5.85 -2.82
N ILE A 64 -21.26 -4.53 -2.78
CA ILE A 64 -21.44 -3.77 -1.53
C ILE A 64 -22.90 -3.72 -1.17
N PHE A 65 -23.26 -4.26 -0.01
CA PHE A 65 -24.59 -4.19 0.58
C PHE A 65 -24.67 -3.26 1.78
N GLY A 66 -23.55 -3.06 2.50
CA GLY A 66 -23.52 -2.35 3.78
C GLY A 66 -23.67 -3.27 4.98
N THR A 67 -23.50 -2.67 6.18
CA THR A 67 -23.55 -3.40 7.47
C THR A 67 -24.92 -4.03 7.70
N GLY A 68 -24.93 -5.27 8.18
CA GLY A 68 -26.15 -6.03 8.55
C GLY A 68 -26.85 -6.72 7.38
N LEU A 69 -26.99 -6.07 6.23
CA LEU A 69 -27.65 -6.67 5.07
C LEU A 69 -26.80 -7.75 4.42
N VAL A 70 -25.50 -7.54 4.33
CA VAL A 70 -24.58 -8.48 3.67
C VAL A 70 -24.61 -9.87 4.29
N ASN A 71 -24.72 -9.98 5.62
CA ASN A 71 -24.75 -11.27 6.31
C ASN A 71 -25.99 -12.07 5.90
N LYS A 72 -27.15 -11.42 5.84
CA LYS A 72 -28.43 -12.04 5.47
C LYS A 72 -28.43 -12.47 4.00
N VAL A 73 -27.95 -11.61 3.10
CA VAL A 73 -27.82 -11.94 1.67
C VAL A 73 -26.82 -13.08 1.46
N TYR A 74 -25.71 -13.09 2.17
CA TYR A 74 -24.71 -14.16 2.09
C TYR A 74 -25.30 -15.52 2.50
N THR A 75 -26.04 -15.60 3.61
CA THR A 75 -26.67 -16.85 4.07
C THR A 75 -27.63 -17.42 3.02
N GLU A 76 -28.50 -16.59 2.47
CA GLU A 76 -29.41 -16.98 1.41
C GLU A 76 -28.68 -17.38 0.11
N PHE A 77 -27.66 -16.61 -0.25
CA PHE A 77 -26.85 -16.83 -1.46
C PHE A 77 -26.13 -18.20 -1.41
N VAL A 78 -25.49 -18.51 -0.28
CA VAL A 78 -24.80 -19.80 -0.08
C VAL A 78 -25.81 -20.95 -0.08
N ALA A 79 -26.95 -20.79 0.57
CA ALA A 79 -28.03 -21.80 0.56
C ALA A 79 -28.55 -22.07 -0.86
N LEU A 80 -28.66 -21.03 -1.71
CA LEU A 80 -29.12 -21.15 -3.10
C LEU A 80 -28.09 -21.75 -4.04
N THR A 81 -26.83 -21.40 -3.87
CA THR A 81 -25.75 -21.77 -4.80
C THR A 81 -25.10 -23.10 -4.44
N GLY A 82 -25.17 -23.52 -3.17
CA GLY A 82 -24.48 -24.70 -2.65
C GLY A 82 -22.96 -24.51 -2.61
N THR A 83 -22.48 -23.25 -2.81
CA THR A 83 -21.05 -22.94 -2.71
C THR A 83 -20.58 -23.10 -1.27
N GLY A 84 -19.48 -23.84 -1.07
CA GLY A 84 -18.88 -23.99 0.25
C GLY A 84 -18.54 -22.62 0.86
N THR A 85 -18.70 -22.53 2.18
CA THR A 85 -18.27 -21.36 2.94
C THR A 85 -16.75 -21.32 2.93
N ALA A 86 -16.16 -20.55 2.03
CA ALA A 86 -14.72 -20.35 2.03
C ALA A 86 -14.34 -19.27 3.04
N SER A 87 -13.23 -19.49 3.73
CA SER A 87 -12.63 -18.44 4.54
C SER A 87 -12.14 -17.30 3.64
N LYS A 88 -12.02 -16.09 4.20
CA LYS A 88 -11.44 -14.95 3.48
C LYS A 88 -10.04 -15.26 2.92
N ALA A 89 -9.27 -16.10 3.59
CA ALA A 89 -7.95 -16.54 3.16
C ALA A 89 -8.03 -17.44 1.91
N GLU A 90 -8.88 -18.44 1.91
CA GLU A 90 -9.07 -19.35 0.77
C GLU A 90 -9.55 -18.61 -0.49
N LEU A 91 -10.50 -17.69 -0.35
CA LEU A 91 -10.92 -16.81 -1.46
C LEU A 91 -9.77 -15.97 -2.01
N THR A 92 -8.90 -15.51 -1.11
CA THR A 92 -7.74 -14.72 -1.47
C THR A 92 -6.75 -15.53 -2.27
N ASP A 93 -6.52 -16.79 -1.89
CA ASP A 93 -5.61 -17.72 -2.58
C ASP A 93 -6.15 -18.14 -3.96
N MET A 94 -7.45 -18.45 -4.04
CA MET A 94 -8.11 -18.78 -5.32
C MET A 94 -8.07 -17.59 -6.31
N ALA A 95 -8.28 -16.37 -5.82
CA ALA A 95 -8.17 -15.17 -6.64
C ALA A 95 -6.71 -14.89 -7.06
N ALA A 96 -5.72 -15.21 -6.22
CA ALA A 96 -4.31 -15.04 -6.52
C ALA A 96 -3.85 -15.94 -7.68
N ALA A 97 -4.44 -17.12 -7.84
CA ALA A 97 -4.13 -18.04 -8.94
C ALA A 97 -4.43 -17.45 -10.33
N LYS A 98 -5.37 -16.50 -10.43
CA LYS A 98 -5.76 -15.83 -11.68
C LYS A 98 -4.89 -14.64 -12.06
N LEU A 99 -4.00 -14.19 -11.15
CA LEU A 99 -3.16 -13.01 -11.35
C LEU A 99 -1.90 -13.37 -12.14
N ASN A 100 -1.44 -12.43 -12.98
CA ASN A 100 -0.11 -12.53 -13.59
C ASN A 100 0.99 -12.34 -12.53
N VAL A 101 2.24 -12.66 -12.89
CA VAL A 101 3.39 -12.64 -11.96
C VAL A 101 3.56 -11.26 -11.30
N ALA A 102 3.48 -10.17 -12.08
CA ALA A 102 3.63 -8.81 -11.57
C ALA A 102 2.50 -8.43 -10.58
N GLN A 103 1.27 -8.76 -10.92
CA GLN A 103 0.11 -8.53 -10.05
C GLN A 103 0.20 -9.35 -8.76
N ARG A 104 0.70 -10.60 -8.82
CA ARG A 104 0.90 -11.46 -7.66
C ARG A 104 1.98 -10.87 -6.74
N LEU A 105 3.12 -10.45 -7.31
CA LEU A 105 4.19 -9.80 -6.54
C LEU A 105 3.70 -8.53 -5.84
N ALA A 106 3.02 -7.65 -6.57
CA ALA A 106 2.47 -6.41 -6.02
C ALA A 106 1.44 -6.67 -4.92
N ARG A 107 0.60 -7.69 -5.07
CA ARG A 107 -0.35 -8.10 -4.03
C ARG A 107 0.35 -8.63 -2.78
N THR A 108 1.37 -9.48 -2.94
CA THR A 108 2.19 -9.99 -1.83
C THR A 108 2.83 -8.83 -1.07
N LEU A 109 3.46 -7.87 -1.75
CA LEU A 109 4.01 -6.68 -1.11
C LEU A 109 2.91 -5.88 -0.38
N SER A 110 1.77 -5.67 -1.01
CA SER A 110 0.62 -4.99 -0.38
C SER A 110 0.16 -5.69 0.90
N ASN A 111 0.02 -7.02 0.89
CA ASN A 111 -0.38 -7.80 2.07
C ASN A 111 0.63 -7.71 3.21
N ILE A 112 1.91 -7.57 2.90
CA ILE A 112 2.99 -7.41 3.87
C ILE A 112 2.96 -6.00 4.48
N PHE A 113 2.77 -4.95 3.65
CA PHE A 113 2.91 -3.55 4.10
C PHE A 113 1.65 -2.97 4.72
N VAL A 114 0.45 -3.32 4.23
CA VAL A 114 -0.82 -2.75 4.74
C VAL A 114 -0.99 -2.87 6.26
N PRO A 115 -0.67 -4.01 6.91
CA PRO A 115 -0.76 -4.11 8.37
C PRO A 115 0.21 -3.18 9.13
N ILE A 116 1.32 -2.77 8.50
CA ILE A 116 2.40 -1.97 9.11
C ILE A 116 2.14 -0.47 8.92
N ILE A 117 1.32 -0.08 7.93
CA ILE A 117 1.03 1.32 7.60
C ILE A 117 0.70 2.18 8.83
N PRO A 118 -0.17 1.77 9.77
CA PRO A 118 -0.50 2.61 10.92
C PRO A 118 0.72 2.99 11.77
N ALA A 119 1.67 2.06 11.95
CA ALA A 119 2.89 2.32 12.70
C ALA A 119 3.82 3.29 11.96
N ILE A 120 4.00 3.08 10.65
CA ILE A 120 4.81 3.95 9.79
C ILE A 120 4.23 5.36 9.74
N VAL A 121 2.91 5.49 9.57
CA VAL A 121 2.22 6.78 9.50
C VAL A 121 2.35 7.54 10.82
N ALA A 122 2.12 6.88 11.97
CA ALA A 122 2.25 7.52 13.27
C ALA A 122 3.68 8.07 13.50
N SER A 123 4.69 7.23 13.25
CA SER A 123 6.10 7.63 13.34
C SER A 123 6.45 8.72 12.34
N GLY A 124 6.03 8.58 11.07
CA GLY A 124 6.34 9.55 10.02
C GLY A 124 5.73 10.93 10.28
N LEU A 125 4.47 11.00 10.72
CA LEU A 125 3.82 12.27 11.08
C LEU A 125 4.55 12.96 12.24
N LEU A 126 4.91 12.21 13.28
CA LEU A 126 5.65 12.76 14.41
C LEU A 126 7.04 13.24 13.99
N MET A 127 7.76 12.46 13.17
CA MET A 127 9.06 12.83 12.61
C MET A 127 8.97 14.12 11.78
N GLY A 128 7.94 14.26 10.93
CA GLY A 128 7.70 15.46 10.14
C GLY A 128 7.44 16.69 11.02
N LEU A 129 6.58 16.58 12.04
CA LEU A 129 6.31 17.65 12.99
C LEU A 129 7.58 18.10 13.73
N LEU A 130 8.37 17.14 14.24
CA LEU A 130 9.63 17.43 14.91
C LEU A 130 10.66 18.05 13.97
N GLY A 131 10.71 17.60 12.71
CA GLY A 131 11.53 18.21 11.67
C GLY A 131 11.18 19.68 11.43
N MET A 132 9.89 20.01 11.34
CA MET A 132 9.42 21.40 11.23
C MET A 132 9.82 22.23 12.45
N VAL A 133 9.49 21.74 13.67
CA VAL A 133 9.78 22.42 14.93
C VAL A 133 11.27 22.70 15.10
N ARG A 134 12.13 21.74 14.70
CA ARG A 134 13.59 21.90 14.72
C ARG A 134 14.07 22.92 13.69
N THR A 135 13.56 22.84 12.45
CA THR A 135 13.99 23.72 11.35
C THR A 135 13.65 25.19 11.62
N TYR A 136 12.48 25.45 12.20
CA TYR A 136 12.04 26.81 12.56
C TYR A 136 12.56 27.29 13.92
N GLY A 137 13.32 26.47 14.65
CA GLY A 137 13.90 26.84 15.95
C GLY A 137 12.88 27.05 17.05
N TRP A 138 11.67 26.47 16.96
CA TRP A 138 10.61 26.67 17.95
C TRP A 138 10.87 25.95 19.27
N VAL A 139 11.72 24.93 19.27
CA VAL A 139 12.09 24.15 20.47
C VAL A 139 13.58 23.83 20.41
N ASN A 140 14.21 23.81 21.59
CA ASN A 140 15.58 23.32 21.72
C ASN A 140 15.63 21.81 21.43
N ALA A 141 16.41 21.41 20.41
CA ALA A 141 16.56 20.01 20.01
C ALA A 141 17.21 19.13 21.11
N ASP A 142 17.92 19.72 22.07
CA ASP A 142 18.55 19.01 23.18
C ASP A 142 17.63 18.90 24.40
N SER A 143 16.40 19.43 24.31
CA SER A 143 15.45 19.30 25.42
C SER A 143 15.02 17.84 25.59
N ALA A 144 14.84 17.41 26.85
CA ALA A 144 14.43 16.04 27.15
C ALA A 144 13.13 15.64 26.44
N LEU A 145 12.17 16.56 26.35
CA LEU A 145 10.91 16.32 25.64
C LEU A 145 11.14 16.08 24.15
N PHE A 146 11.97 16.90 23.49
CA PHE A 146 12.28 16.74 22.07
C PHE A 146 12.97 15.39 21.81
N VAL A 147 13.97 15.03 22.61
CA VAL A 147 14.70 13.76 22.52
C VAL A 147 13.76 12.56 22.70
N MET A 148 12.83 12.61 23.66
CA MET A 148 11.84 11.54 23.85
C MET A 148 10.89 11.42 22.66
N LEU A 149 10.39 12.53 22.15
CA LEU A 149 9.50 12.52 20.97
C LEU A 149 10.25 12.06 19.72
N ASP A 150 11.52 12.40 19.57
CA ASP A 150 12.36 11.92 18.45
C ASP A 150 12.55 10.40 18.50
N MET A 151 12.77 9.81 19.70
CA MET A 151 12.78 8.36 19.88
C MET A 151 11.43 7.73 19.48
N PHE A 152 10.29 8.33 19.84
CA PHE A 152 8.98 7.81 19.46
C PHE A 152 8.76 7.90 17.94
N SER A 153 9.23 8.97 17.31
CA SER A 153 9.09 9.21 15.89
C SER A 153 9.90 8.22 15.03
N SER A 154 11.08 7.86 15.50
CA SER A 154 11.99 6.94 14.77
C SER A 154 11.72 5.46 15.04
N ALA A 155 10.96 5.12 16.08
CA ALA A 155 10.79 3.75 16.57
C ALA A 155 10.32 2.77 15.48
N ALA A 156 9.25 3.09 14.74
CA ALA A 156 8.72 2.18 13.72
C ALA A 156 9.71 1.94 12.57
N PHE A 157 10.53 2.92 12.22
CA PHE A 157 11.57 2.77 11.18
C PHE A 157 12.75 1.92 11.68
N ILE A 158 13.14 2.08 12.94
CA ILE A 158 14.19 1.26 13.56
C ILE A 158 13.79 -0.22 13.56
N ILE A 159 12.54 -0.53 13.98
CA ILE A 159 12.04 -1.91 14.04
C ILE A 159 11.36 -2.37 12.75
N LEU A 160 11.43 -1.60 11.67
CA LEU A 160 10.77 -1.92 10.40
C LEU A 160 11.10 -3.34 9.89
N PRO A 161 12.36 -3.82 9.93
CA PRO A 161 12.68 -5.20 9.57
C PRO A 161 11.98 -6.25 10.43
N ILE A 162 11.70 -5.95 11.71
CA ILE A 162 10.97 -6.84 12.62
C ILE A 162 9.50 -6.91 12.21
N LEU A 163 8.89 -5.75 11.93
CA LEU A 163 7.50 -5.65 11.48
C LEU A 163 7.29 -6.35 10.14
N ILE A 164 8.18 -6.09 9.17
CA ILE A 164 8.17 -6.77 7.87
C ILE A 164 8.41 -8.26 8.05
N GLY A 165 9.36 -8.65 8.90
CA GLY A 165 9.67 -10.04 9.19
C GLY A 165 8.44 -10.82 9.65
N PHE A 166 7.67 -10.24 10.56
CA PHE A 166 6.42 -10.83 11.05
C PHE A 166 5.35 -10.98 9.94
N THR A 167 5.09 -9.89 9.22
CA THR A 167 4.03 -9.89 8.20
C THR A 167 4.40 -10.68 6.97
N ALA A 168 5.66 -10.65 6.53
CA ALA A 168 6.17 -11.42 5.40
C ALA A 168 6.18 -12.92 5.69
N ALA A 169 6.59 -13.36 6.90
CA ALA A 169 6.53 -14.77 7.27
C ALA A 169 5.09 -15.28 7.22
N ARG A 170 4.13 -14.50 7.69
CA ARG A 170 2.71 -14.83 7.61
C ARG A 170 2.23 -14.94 6.15
N GLU A 171 2.65 -14.03 5.28
CA GLU A 171 2.29 -14.04 3.85
C GLU A 171 2.94 -15.22 3.11
N PHE A 172 4.19 -15.55 3.42
CA PHE A 172 4.90 -16.69 2.82
C PHE A 172 4.55 -18.04 3.48
N GLY A 173 3.70 -18.04 4.51
CA GLY A 173 3.23 -19.25 5.20
C GLY A 173 4.29 -19.90 6.09
N GLY A 174 5.24 -19.12 6.62
CA GLY A 174 6.17 -19.48 7.69
C GLY A 174 5.66 -19.01 9.06
N ASN A 175 6.43 -19.25 10.11
CA ASN A 175 6.11 -18.79 11.46
C ASN A 175 6.40 -17.28 11.61
N PRO A 176 5.39 -16.44 11.93
CA PRO A 176 5.57 -15.00 12.05
C PRO A 176 6.57 -14.59 13.14
N TYR A 177 6.65 -15.33 14.23
CA TYR A 177 7.58 -15.01 15.32
C TYR A 177 9.03 -15.32 14.94
N LEU A 178 9.28 -16.38 14.15
CA LEU A 178 10.60 -16.63 13.59
C LEU A 178 10.99 -15.55 12.58
N GLY A 179 10.03 -15.07 11.78
CA GLY A 179 10.22 -13.93 10.89
C GLY A 179 10.59 -12.65 11.65
N ALA A 180 9.89 -12.35 12.74
CA ALA A 180 10.22 -11.23 13.62
C ALA A 180 11.63 -11.40 14.26
N THR A 181 11.97 -12.61 14.71
CA THR A 181 13.29 -12.91 15.26
C THR A 181 14.39 -12.67 14.22
N LEU A 182 14.17 -13.07 12.96
CA LEU A 182 15.11 -12.80 11.88
C LEU A 182 15.27 -11.30 11.62
N GLY A 183 14.16 -10.54 11.64
CA GLY A 183 14.19 -9.07 11.60
C GLY A 183 15.00 -8.48 12.75
N GLY A 184 14.88 -9.06 13.96
CA GLY A 184 15.66 -8.70 15.14
C GLY A 184 17.16 -8.98 14.97
N ILE A 185 17.53 -10.11 14.34
CA ILE A 185 18.94 -10.42 13.98
C ILE A 185 19.50 -9.34 13.04
N LEU A 186 18.71 -8.96 12.02
CA LEU A 186 19.12 -7.96 11.02
C LEU A 186 19.20 -6.53 11.58
N THR A 187 18.57 -6.25 12.73
CA THR A 187 18.61 -4.94 13.41
C THR A 187 19.37 -4.98 14.73
N HIS A 188 20.10 -6.07 14.99
CA HIS A 188 20.77 -6.29 16.27
C HIS A 188 21.77 -5.16 16.59
N PRO A 189 21.86 -4.68 17.85
CA PRO A 189 22.75 -3.59 18.24
C PRO A 189 24.25 -3.86 18.04
N ALA A 190 24.66 -5.13 17.91
CA ALA A 190 26.04 -5.49 17.56
C ALA A 190 26.41 -5.11 16.12
N LEU A 191 25.41 -4.88 15.26
CA LEU A 191 25.61 -4.38 13.91
C LEU A 191 25.68 -2.84 13.93
N THR A 192 26.52 -2.26 13.08
CA THR A 192 26.54 -0.80 12.88
C THR A 192 25.18 -0.37 12.36
N ASN A 193 24.55 0.62 13.00
CA ASN A 193 23.25 1.13 12.56
C ASN A 193 23.30 1.60 11.10
N ALA A 194 22.28 1.26 10.30
CA ALA A 194 22.23 1.56 8.87
C ALA A 194 22.41 3.06 8.56
N TRP A 195 21.91 3.95 9.42
CA TRP A 195 22.06 5.41 9.27
C TRP A 195 23.40 5.96 9.75
N GLY A 196 24.17 5.15 10.49
CA GLY A 196 25.50 5.51 10.99
C GLY A 196 26.66 5.01 10.11
N VAL A 197 26.37 4.30 9.02
CA VAL A 197 27.37 3.63 8.15
C VAL A 197 28.35 4.64 7.52
N ALA A 198 27.90 5.87 7.27
CA ALA A 198 28.78 6.93 6.74
C ALA A 198 29.96 7.27 7.67
N GLY A 199 29.83 7.05 8.98
CA GLY A 199 30.88 7.16 9.98
C GLY A 199 31.85 5.96 10.04
N GLY A 200 31.66 4.95 9.18
CA GLY A 200 32.42 3.71 9.15
C GLY A 200 31.67 2.55 9.79
N PHE A 201 32.06 1.35 9.42
CA PHE A 201 31.50 0.09 9.96
C PHE A 201 32.61 -0.93 10.22
N LYS A 202 32.31 -1.87 11.12
CA LYS A 202 33.24 -2.97 11.43
C LYS A 202 33.06 -4.10 10.43
N THR A 203 34.16 -4.71 10.01
CA THR A 203 34.18 -6.00 9.33
C THR A 203 34.59 -7.08 10.30
N MET A 204 34.08 -8.29 10.12
CA MET A 204 34.42 -9.45 10.91
C MET A 204 34.78 -10.59 9.97
N ASP A 205 35.96 -11.18 10.15
CA ASP A 205 36.33 -12.39 9.43
C ASP A 205 35.48 -13.56 9.92
N PHE A 206 34.80 -14.22 9.01
CA PHE A 206 34.03 -15.43 9.27
C PHE A 206 34.50 -16.53 8.32
N PHE A 207 35.41 -17.35 8.79
CA PHE A 207 36.05 -18.45 8.04
C PHE A 207 36.66 -17.98 6.69
N GLY A 208 37.34 -16.85 6.69
CA GLY A 208 37.95 -16.25 5.49
C GLY A 208 37.03 -15.41 4.63
N LEU A 209 35.78 -15.16 5.09
CA LEU A 209 34.84 -14.23 4.49
C LEU A 209 34.75 -12.97 5.33
N ASP A 210 35.09 -11.81 4.74
CA ASP A 210 34.92 -10.51 5.38
C ASP A 210 33.44 -10.13 5.41
N VAL A 211 32.82 -10.21 6.58
CA VAL A 211 31.41 -9.85 6.79
C VAL A 211 31.30 -8.42 7.27
N ALA A 212 30.66 -7.57 6.50
CA ALA A 212 30.34 -6.21 6.91
C ALA A 212 29.25 -6.22 8.00
N MET A 213 29.61 -5.81 9.21
CA MET A 213 28.72 -5.74 10.37
C MET A 213 27.80 -4.52 10.30
N ILE A 214 26.92 -4.51 9.29
CA ILE A 214 26.01 -3.40 9.03
C ILE A 214 24.58 -3.88 9.28
N GLY A 215 23.82 -3.10 10.05
CA GLY A 215 22.41 -3.34 10.31
C GLY A 215 21.52 -2.98 9.11
N TYR A 216 20.29 -3.44 9.18
CA TYR A 216 19.28 -3.29 8.12
C TYR A 216 18.07 -2.47 8.56
N GLN A 217 18.26 -1.57 9.56
CA GLN A 217 17.23 -0.64 10.00
C GLN A 217 16.71 0.17 8.83
N GLY A 218 15.40 0.37 8.74
CA GLY A 218 14.75 1.09 7.65
C GLY A 218 14.73 0.38 6.30
N THR A 219 15.48 -0.72 6.11
CA THR A 219 15.52 -1.44 4.82
C THR A 219 14.39 -2.45 4.68
N VAL A 220 14.04 -2.77 3.44
CA VAL A 220 12.91 -3.62 3.08
C VAL A 220 13.36 -4.91 2.38
N PHE A 221 14.09 -4.79 1.27
CA PHE A 221 14.42 -5.93 0.40
C PHE A 221 15.25 -7.01 1.09
N PRO A 222 16.27 -6.68 1.91
CA PRO A 222 17.03 -7.69 2.62
C PRO A 222 16.17 -8.60 3.50
N VAL A 223 15.26 -8.00 4.28
CA VAL A 223 14.39 -8.78 5.18
C VAL A 223 13.33 -9.56 4.43
N LEU A 224 12.75 -9.02 3.34
CA LEU A 224 11.79 -9.75 2.52
C LEU A 224 12.38 -11.02 1.93
N LEU A 225 13.58 -10.91 1.34
CA LEU A 225 14.28 -12.05 0.75
C LEU A 225 14.69 -13.07 1.80
N ALA A 226 15.19 -12.60 2.95
CA ALA A 226 15.59 -13.48 4.05
C ALA A 226 14.40 -14.25 4.64
N VAL A 227 13.25 -13.58 4.83
CA VAL A 227 12.03 -14.23 5.36
C VAL A 227 11.39 -15.15 4.33
N TRP A 228 11.45 -14.81 3.05
CA TRP A 228 11.03 -15.72 1.99
C TRP A 228 11.83 -17.02 2.02
N PHE A 229 13.16 -16.93 2.10
CA PHE A 229 14.06 -18.09 2.27
C PHE A 229 13.75 -18.85 3.55
N MET A 230 13.63 -18.16 4.68
CA MET A 230 13.30 -18.72 5.99
C MET A 230 12.02 -19.57 5.92
N SER A 231 10.96 -19.01 5.32
CA SER A 231 9.66 -19.69 5.25
C SER A 231 9.72 -20.97 4.40
N HIS A 232 10.54 -20.98 3.35
CA HIS A 232 10.78 -22.18 2.56
C HIS A 232 11.61 -23.22 3.31
N LEU A 233 12.66 -22.78 3.99
CA LEU A 233 13.49 -23.66 4.81
C LEU A 233 12.68 -24.30 5.95
N GLU A 234 11.92 -23.50 6.69
CA GLU A 234 11.05 -23.99 7.77
C GLU A 234 10.10 -25.09 7.28
N LYS A 235 9.41 -24.85 6.14
CA LYS A 235 8.53 -25.84 5.53
C LYS A 235 9.25 -27.14 5.13
N GLN A 236 10.49 -27.05 4.66
CA GLN A 236 11.27 -28.22 4.30
C GLN A 236 11.75 -28.99 5.53
N LEU A 237 12.17 -28.28 6.59
CA LEU A 237 12.57 -28.89 7.85
C LEU A 237 11.40 -29.64 8.50
N ARG A 238 10.21 -29.04 8.58
CA ARG A 238 8.99 -29.68 9.11
C ARG A 238 8.62 -30.99 8.39
N LYS A 239 8.96 -31.12 7.11
CA LYS A 239 8.70 -32.35 6.34
C LYS A 239 9.71 -33.45 6.62
N ARG A 240 10.88 -33.14 7.20
CA ARG A 240 11.99 -34.07 7.37
C ARG A 240 12.28 -34.41 8.83
N ILE A 241 11.92 -33.51 9.75
CA ILE A 241 12.12 -33.68 11.18
C ILE A 241 10.97 -34.49 11.75
N PRO A 242 11.22 -35.53 12.55
CA PRO A 242 10.16 -36.29 13.22
C PRO A 242 9.33 -35.39 14.15
N ASP A 243 8.02 -35.62 14.22
CA ASP A 243 7.05 -34.83 14.99
C ASP A 243 7.47 -34.61 16.46
N ALA A 244 8.09 -35.62 17.09
CA ALA A 244 8.58 -35.50 18.46
C ALA A 244 9.68 -34.44 18.67
N LEU A 245 10.41 -34.09 17.63
CA LEU A 245 11.51 -33.12 17.66
C LEU A 245 11.17 -31.81 16.93
N ASP A 246 10.05 -31.75 16.18
CA ASP A 246 9.69 -30.61 15.32
C ASP A 246 9.59 -29.29 16.11
N LEU A 247 9.01 -29.34 17.31
CA LEU A 247 8.83 -28.15 18.15
C LEU A 247 10.15 -27.48 18.56
N ILE A 248 11.24 -28.26 18.64
CA ILE A 248 12.56 -27.78 19.11
C ILE A 248 13.52 -27.59 17.93
N LEU A 249 13.70 -28.62 17.10
CA LEU A 249 14.73 -28.61 16.06
C LEU A 249 14.35 -27.73 14.87
N THR A 250 13.10 -27.71 14.47
CA THR A 250 12.68 -26.88 13.32
C THR A 250 12.93 -25.40 13.55
N PRO A 251 12.42 -24.75 14.62
CA PRO A 251 12.71 -23.34 14.86
C PRO A 251 14.19 -23.05 15.09
N PHE A 252 14.89 -23.92 15.83
CA PHE A 252 16.31 -23.78 16.11
C PHE A 252 17.16 -23.78 14.82
N LEU A 253 17.00 -24.80 13.98
CA LEU A 253 17.73 -24.88 12.70
C LEU A 253 17.30 -23.79 11.73
N THR A 254 16.02 -23.44 11.69
CA THR A 254 15.52 -22.35 10.87
C THR A 254 16.20 -21.04 11.19
N VAL A 255 16.27 -20.65 12.47
CA VAL A 255 16.89 -19.40 12.90
C VAL A 255 18.40 -19.38 12.63
N ILE A 256 19.12 -20.44 12.98
CA ILE A 256 20.57 -20.50 12.78
C ILE A 256 20.92 -20.44 11.30
N ILE A 257 20.37 -21.34 10.50
CA ILE A 257 20.71 -21.41 9.07
C ILE A 257 20.31 -20.12 8.37
N THR A 258 19.08 -19.62 8.62
CA THR A 258 18.62 -18.38 7.99
C THR A 258 19.40 -17.17 8.47
N GLY A 259 19.76 -17.10 9.75
CA GLY A 259 20.57 -16.02 10.32
C GLY A 259 21.91 -15.88 9.60
N PHE A 260 22.64 -16.99 9.45
CA PHE A 260 23.90 -16.98 8.70
C PHE A 260 23.69 -16.62 7.22
N VAL A 261 22.77 -17.29 6.55
CA VAL A 261 22.49 -17.03 5.12
C VAL A 261 22.04 -15.58 4.91
N ALA A 262 21.24 -15.03 5.83
CA ALA A 262 20.78 -13.65 5.76
C ALA A 262 21.93 -12.64 5.91
N LEU A 263 22.81 -12.82 6.89
CA LEU A 263 23.92 -11.88 7.12
C LEU A 263 25.04 -12.01 6.08
N LEU A 264 25.35 -13.23 5.62
CA LEU A 264 26.46 -13.48 4.72
C LEU A 264 26.10 -13.20 3.24
N PHE A 265 24.90 -13.53 2.82
CA PHE A 265 24.54 -13.55 1.40
C PHE A 265 23.30 -12.72 1.07
N ILE A 266 22.15 -13.03 1.68
CA ILE A 266 20.86 -12.42 1.29
C ILE A 266 20.82 -10.93 1.65
N GLY A 267 21.32 -10.57 2.81
CA GLY A 267 21.34 -9.18 3.28
C GLY A 267 22.13 -8.27 2.35
N PRO A 268 23.42 -8.57 2.06
CA PRO A 268 24.21 -7.82 1.08
C PRO A 268 23.56 -7.77 -0.30
N ALA A 269 23.07 -8.91 -0.83
CA ALA A 269 22.37 -8.96 -2.12
C ALA A 269 21.09 -8.13 -2.14
N GLY A 270 20.29 -8.21 -1.08
CA GLY A 270 19.07 -7.43 -0.92
C GLY A 270 19.33 -5.92 -0.81
N ARG A 271 20.46 -5.52 -0.20
CA ARG A 271 20.90 -4.12 -0.16
C ARG A 271 21.24 -3.64 -1.57
N VAL A 272 22.09 -4.36 -2.30
CA VAL A 272 22.44 -4.03 -3.69
C VAL A 272 21.19 -3.91 -4.57
N LEU A 273 20.22 -4.80 -4.40
CA LEU A 273 18.94 -4.74 -5.12
C LEU A 273 18.14 -3.48 -4.75
N GLY A 274 18.02 -3.18 -3.46
CA GLY A 274 17.31 -2.00 -2.97
C GLY A 274 17.95 -0.70 -3.42
N ASP A 275 19.28 -0.61 -3.31
CA ASP A 275 20.06 0.53 -3.77
C ASP A 275 19.95 0.70 -5.30
N GLY A 276 20.01 -0.39 -6.05
CA GLY A 276 19.83 -0.37 -7.50
C GLY A 276 18.46 0.15 -7.96
N ILE A 277 17.39 -0.28 -7.30
CA ILE A 277 16.03 0.22 -7.57
C ILE A 277 15.94 1.71 -7.22
N SER A 278 16.43 2.10 -6.04
CA SER A 278 16.41 3.49 -5.58
C SER A 278 17.23 4.40 -6.50
N PHE A 279 18.41 3.95 -6.90
CA PHE A 279 19.27 4.68 -7.85
C PHE A 279 18.62 4.80 -9.23
N GLY A 280 18.05 3.72 -9.77
CA GLY A 280 17.37 3.73 -11.06
C GLY A 280 16.18 4.70 -11.09
N LEU A 281 15.38 4.72 -10.02
CA LEU A 281 14.26 5.68 -9.89
C LEU A 281 14.74 7.12 -9.72
N SER A 282 15.80 7.33 -8.93
CA SER A 282 16.41 8.67 -8.76
C SER A 282 16.98 9.19 -10.09
N ALA A 283 17.69 8.34 -10.83
CA ALA A 283 18.21 8.71 -12.14
C ALA A 283 17.08 9.05 -13.13
N LEU A 284 15.99 8.26 -13.14
CA LEU A 284 14.82 8.55 -13.98
C LEU A 284 14.16 9.89 -13.57
N TYR A 285 14.01 10.11 -12.27
CA TYR A 285 13.47 11.37 -11.73
C TYR A 285 14.32 12.58 -12.12
N GLU A 286 15.65 12.48 -12.02
CA GLU A 286 16.57 13.57 -12.33
C GLU A 286 16.69 13.83 -13.84
N GLN A 287 16.79 12.76 -14.65
CA GLN A 287 16.97 12.89 -16.11
C GLN A 287 15.69 13.31 -16.82
N ALA A 288 14.55 12.72 -16.47
CA ALA A 288 13.27 13.07 -17.07
C ALA A 288 12.67 14.35 -16.48
N GLY A 289 13.11 14.76 -15.28
CA GLY A 289 12.64 15.97 -14.62
C GLY A 289 11.11 16.00 -14.49
N TRP A 290 10.50 17.15 -14.85
CA TRP A 290 9.05 17.34 -14.76
C TRP A 290 8.23 16.30 -15.57
N LEU A 291 8.81 15.70 -16.62
CA LEU A 291 8.15 14.63 -17.39
C LEU A 291 7.94 13.38 -16.54
N ALA A 292 8.88 13.02 -15.66
CA ALA A 292 8.68 11.92 -14.71
C ALA A 292 7.47 12.19 -13.80
N GLY A 293 7.36 13.42 -13.28
CA GLY A 293 6.23 13.84 -12.47
C GLY A 293 4.89 13.79 -13.22
N LEU A 294 4.89 14.22 -14.48
CA LEU A 294 3.73 14.15 -15.35
C LEU A 294 3.25 12.71 -15.56
N VAL A 295 4.15 11.81 -15.91
CA VAL A 295 3.82 10.39 -16.17
C VAL A 295 3.40 9.70 -14.88
N PHE A 296 4.18 9.83 -13.81
CA PHE A 296 3.88 9.17 -12.53
C PHE A 296 2.59 9.72 -11.92
N GLY A 297 2.42 11.05 -11.85
CA GLY A 297 1.22 11.68 -11.32
C GLY A 297 -0.04 11.36 -12.15
N GLY A 298 0.11 11.30 -13.49
CA GLY A 298 -0.98 10.96 -14.39
C GLY A 298 -1.38 9.48 -14.36
N THR A 299 -0.48 8.57 -14.00
CA THR A 299 -0.76 7.13 -14.01
C THR A 299 -1.07 6.56 -12.63
N TYR A 300 -0.74 7.26 -11.55
CA TYR A 300 -0.87 6.74 -10.19
C TYR A 300 -2.29 6.28 -9.84
N SER A 301 -3.32 7.05 -10.19
CA SER A 301 -4.70 6.64 -9.90
C SER A 301 -5.13 5.37 -10.64
N LEU A 302 -4.52 5.03 -11.80
CA LEU A 302 -4.70 3.74 -12.47
C LEU A 302 -4.12 2.60 -11.60
N ILE A 303 -2.98 2.86 -10.97
CA ILE A 303 -2.34 1.91 -10.05
C ILE A 303 -3.19 1.75 -8.78
N VAL A 304 -3.78 2.83 -8.26
CA VAL A 304 -4.69 2.80 -7.10
C VAL A 304 -5.90 1.89 -7.36
N ILE A 305 -6.50 1.95 -8.56
CA ILE A 305 -7.64 1.08 -8.91
C ILE A 305 -7.29 -0.40 -8.78
N THR A 306 -6.07 -0.78 -9.10
CA THR A 306 -5.60 -2.18 -9.01
C THR A 306 -5.33 -2.62 -7.57
N GLY A 307 -5.24 -1.67 -6.62
CA GLY A 307 -4.92 -1.93 -5.22
C GLY A 307 -3.44 -2.20 -4.95
N ILE A 308 -2.58 -2.13 -5.98
CA ILE A 308 -1.14 -2.43 -5.85
C ILE A 308 -0.30 -1.22 -5.40
N HIS A 309 -0.89 -0.02 -5.29
CA HIS A 309 -0.21 1.20 -4.86
C HIS A 309 0.47 1.08 -3.48
N HIS A 310 -0.04 0.23 -2.59
CA HIS A 310 0.59 -0.04 -1.29
C HIS A 310 1.97 -0.72 -1.41
N SER A 311 2.27 -1.35 -2.54
CA SER A 311 3.60 -1.95 -2.76
C SER A 311 4.71 -0.89 -2.95
N PHE A 312 4.35 0.34 -3.33
CA PHE A 312 5.31 1.44 -3.44
C PHE A 312 5.90 1.88 -2.09
N HIS A 313 5.23 1.58 -0.98
CA HIS A 313 5.80 1.86 0.35
C HIS A 313 7.13 1.15 0.59
N ALA A 314 7.35 -0.01 -0.04
CA ALA A 314 8.64 -0.69 0.00
C ALA A 314 9.75 0.14 -0.68
N ILE A 315 9.43 0.77 -1.80
CA ILE A 315 10.35 1.61 -2.57
C ILE A 315 10.58 2.94 -1.82
N GLU A 316 9.53 3.56 -1.33
CA GLU A 316 9.60 4.80 -0.55
C GLU A 316 10.47 4.65 0.69
N ALA A 317 10.32 3.53 1.42
CA ALA A 317 11.17 3.21 2.55
C ALA A 317 12.64 2.99 2.12
N GLY A 318 12.86 2.36 0.96
CA GLY A 318 14.19 2.19 0.36
C GLY A 318 14.85 3.52 0.01
N LEU A 319 14.12 4.48 -0.58
CA LEU A 319 14.63 5.83 -0.88
C LEU A 319 15.09 6.56 0.38
N LEU A 320 14.29 6.47 1.46
CA LEU A 320 14.60 7.10 2.74
C LEU A 320 15.79 6.43 3.44
N ALA A 321 15.89 5.11 3.35
CA ALA A 321 16.96 4.34 3.96
C ALA A 321 18.31 4.49 3.23
N ASN A 322 18.29 4.86 1.95
CA ASN A 322 19.51 5.03 1.14
C ASN A 322 20.25 6.31 1.56
N PRO A 323 21.50 6.23 2.09
CA PRO A 323 22.24 7.40 2.58
C PRO A 323 22.56 8.44 1.48
N GLN A 324 22.59 8.05 0.21
CA GLN A 324 22.86 8.94 -0.91
C GLN A 324 21.62 9.70 -1.38
N ILE A 325 20.44 9.18 -1.11
CA ILE A 325 19.14 9.77 -1.51
C ILE A 325 18.49 10.43 -0.30
N GLY A 326 18.20 9.69 0.74
CA GLY A 326 17.67 10.15 2.04
C GLY A 326 16.36 10.92 2.00
N VAL A 327 15.66 10.91 0.85
CA VAL A 327 14.42 11.66 0.63
C VAL A 327 13.41 10.84 -0.18
N ASN A 328 12.15 10.93 0.18
CA ASN A 328 11.05 10.35 -0.57
C ASN A 328 10.51 11.38 -1.57
N PHE A 329 10.93 11.30 -2.81
CA PHE A 329 10.48 12.18 -3.91
C PHE A 329 9.23 11.63 -4.64
N LEU A 330 8.83 10.40 -4.39
CA LEU A 330 7.64 9.78 -5.00
C LEU A 330 6.35 10.17 -4.29
N LEU A 331 6.36 10.21 -2.96
CA LEU A 331 5.16 10.48 -2.16
C LEU A 331 4.52 11.85 -2.46
N PRO A 332 5.28 12.95 -2.72
CA PRO A 332 4.69 14.20 -3.21
C PRO A 332 3.91 14.03 -4.51
N ILE A 333 4.39 13.21 -5.44
CA ILE A 333 3.71 12.98 -6.72
C ILE A 333 2.39 12.21 -6.50
N TRP A 334 2.42 11.20 -5.62
CA TRP A 334 1.22 10.45 -5.23
C TRP A 334 0.18 11.34 -4.55
N ALA A 335 0.64 12.29 -3.73
CA ALA A 335 -0.23 13.27 -3.09
C ALA A 335 -0.97 14.15 -4.11
N MET A 336 -0.30 14.59 -5.17
CA MET A 336 -0.93 15.34 -6.26
C MET A 336 -2.03 14.53 -6.95
N ALA A 337 -1.74 13.27 -7.29
CA ALA A 337 -2.71 12.39 -7.93
C ALA A 337 -3.95 12.12 -7.05
N ASN A 338 -3.75 11.93 -5.74
CA ASN A 338 -4.84 11.71 -4.79
C ASN A 338 -5.75 12.94 -4.69
N VAL A 339 -5.17 14.12 -4.53
CA VAL A 339 -5.92 15.38 -4.39
C VAL A 339 -6.63 15.75 -5.70
N ALA A 340 -6.03 15.43 -6.85
CA ALA A 340 -6.65 15.63 -8.16
C ALA A 340 -7.95 14.84 -8.31
N GLN A 341 -8.04 13.60 -7.80
CA GLN A 341 -9.29 12.84 -7.80
C GLN A 341 -10.39 13.54 -7.00
N GLY A 342 -10.02 14.24 -5.92
CA GLY A 342 -10.94 15.07 -5.14
C GLY A 342 -11.47 16.26 -5.93
N GLY A 343 -10.60 16.97 -6.66
CA GLY A 343 -11.00 18.08 -7.53
C GLY A 343 -11.95 17.64 -8.63
N ALA A 344 -11.64 16.55 -9.32
CA ALA A 344 -12.50 15.97 -10.34
C ALA A 344 -13.87 15.53 -9.79
N CYS A 345 -13.88 14.94 -8.60
CA CYS A 345 -15.10 14.52 -7.89
C CYS A 345 -15.96 15.74 -7.51
N LEU A 346 -15.35 16.79 -6.97
CA LEU A 346 -16.09 18.01 -6.61
C LEU A 346 -16.76 18.68 -7.81
N ALA A 347 -16.15 18.64 -9.00
CA ALA A 347 -16.75 19.15 -10.21
C ALA A 347 -18.07 18.44 -10.57
N VAL A 348 -18.22 17.16 -10.24
CA VAL A 348 -19.48 16.41 -10.44
C VAL A 348 -20.61 16.99 -9.61
N TYR A 349 -20.34 17.48 -8.39
CA TYR A 349 -21.33 18.15 -7.54
C TYR A 349 -22.03 19.30 -8.25
N PHE A 350 -21.28 20.13 -8.97
CA PHE A 350 -21.81 21.29 -9.69
C PHE A 350 -22.54 20.92 -11.00
N LYS A 351 -22.29 19.73 -11.51
CA LYS A 351 -22.89 19.24 -12.77
C LYS A 351 -24.15 18.39 -12.58
N THR A 352 -24.30 17.77 -11.41
CA THR A 352 -25.46 16.90 -11.13
C THR A 352 -26.60 17.67 -10.50
N ARG A 353 -27.83 17.22 -10.82
CA ARG A 353 -29.05 17.62 -10.11
C ARG A 353 -29.51 16.56 -9.11
N ASP A 354 -28.96 15.36 -9.16
CA ASP A 354 -29.30 14.26 -8.25
C ASP A 354 -28.77 14.54 -6.83
N VAL A 355 -29.72 14.66 -5.90
CA VAL A 355 -29.42 14.93 -4.47
C VAL A 355 -28.57 13.80 -3.85
N LYS A 356 -28.78 12.54 -4.27
CA LYS A 356 -28.00 11.41 -3.76
C LYS A 356 -26.54 11.50 -4.18
N ILE A 357 -26.27 11.86 -5.43
CA ILE A 357 -24.91 12.04 -5.93
C ILE A 357 -24.25 13.25 -5.26
N LYS A 358 -24.97 14.38 -5.11
CA LYS A 358 -24.46 15.54 -4.36
C LYS A 358 -24.05 15.20 -2.94
N ALA A 359 -24.84 14.39 -2.25
CA ALA A 359 -24.55 13.97 -0.88
C ALA A 359 -23.27 13.11 -0.74
N ILE A 360 -22.85 12.43 -1.80
CA ILE A 360 -21.66 11.57 -1.81
C ILE A 360 -20.41 12.36 -2.25
N THR A 361 -20.55 13.29 -3.22
CA THR A 361 -19.40 13.95 -3.85
C THR A 361 -18.60 14.83 -2.91
N VAL A 362 -19.24 15.60 -2.03
CA VAL A 362 -18.52 16.50 -1.11
C VAL A 362 -17.70 15.72 -0.09
N PRO A 363 -18.26 14.75 0.67
CA PRO A 363 -17.45 13.91 1.59
C PRO A 363 -16.33 13.14 0.87
N ALA A 364 -16.57 12.64 -0.34
CA ALA A 364 -15.58 11.93 -1.13
C ALA A 364 -14.43 12.85 -1.58
N ALA A 365 -14.73 14.07 -2.02
CA ALA A 365 -13.70 15.06 -2.36
C ALA A 365 -12.87 15.46 -1.14
N MET A 366 -13.50 15.66 0.03
CA MET A 366 -12.81 15.95 1.29
C MET A 366 -11.91 14.81 1.71
N SER A 367 -12.36 13.57 1.53
CA SER A 367 -11.54 12.37 1.80
C SER A 367 -10.25 12.37 0.97
N CYS A 368 -10.29 12.79 -0.30
CA CYS A 368 -9.10 12.91 -1.14
C CYS A 368 -8.11 13.95 -0.63
N LEU A 369 -8.58 15.07 -0.08
CA LEU A 369 -7.73 16.08 0.56
C LEU A 369 -7.00 15.51 1.79
N LEU A 370 -7.57 14.47 2.42
CA LEU A 370 -6.96 13.73 3.53
C LEU A 370 -6.14 12.52 3.05
N GLY A 371 -5.97 12.33 1.73
CA GLY A 371 -5.18 11.25 1.14
C GLY A 371 -5.93 9.94 0.92
N ILE A 372 -7.25 9.91 1.10
CA ILE A 372 -8.09 8.71 0.96
C ILE A 372 -8.99 8.86 -0.26
N THR A 373 -8.70 8.12 -1.33
CA THR A 373 -9.29 8.34 -2.67
C THR A 373 -10.39 7.37 -3.06
N GLU A 374 -10.57 6.27 -2.34
CA GLU A 374 -11.47 5.19 -2.71
C GLU A 374 -12.93 5.65 -2.89
N ALA A 375 -13.38 6.53 -2.01
CA ALA A 375 -14.75 7.07 -2.08
C ALA A 375 -14.97 7.91 -3.34
N ALA A 376 -13.99 8.72 -3.74
CA ALA A 376 -14.08 9.55 -4.94
C ALA A 376 -13.89 8.71 -6.21
N ILE A 377 -12.88 7.86 -6.26
CA ILE A 377 -12.57 7.05 -7.45
C ILE A 377 -13.71 6.07 -7.73
N PHE A 378 -14.06 5.22 -6.77
CA PHE A 378 -15.06 4.16 -6.99
C PHE A 378 -16.51 4.62 -6.83
N GLY A 379 -16.75 5.60 -5.95
CA GLY A 379 -18.11 6.10 -5.69
C GLY A 379 -18.62 7.08 -6.75
N VAL A 380 -17.73 7.85 -7.39
CA VAL A 380 -18.10 8.95 -8.29
C VAL A 380 -17.33 8.90 -9.61
N ASN A 381 -16.00 9.02 -9.59
CA ASN A 381 -15.22 9.35 -10.78
C ASN A 381 -15.25 8.23 -11.85
N LEU A 382 -15.11 6.97 -11.45
CA LEU A 382 -15.17 5.82 -12.35
C LEU A 382 -16.58 5.57 -12.89
N ARG A 383 -17.61 5.95 -12.14
CA ARG A 383 -19.00 5.81 -12.61
C ARG A 383 -19.25 6.60 -13.89
N TYR A 384 -18.61 7.76 -14.03
CA TYR A 384 -18.77 8.65 -15.19
C TYR A 384 -17.56 8.65 -16.13
N ILE A 385 -16.47 7.95 -15.78
CA ILE A 385 -15.19 7.82 -16.48
C ILE A 385 -14.48 9.15 -16.72
N LYS A 386 -15.16 10.17 -17.28
CA LYS A 386 -14.56 11.48 -17.61
C LYS A 386 -14.01 12.23 -16.39
N PRO A 387 -14.68 12.27 -15.22
CA PRO A 387 -14.07 12.79 -14.00
C PRO A 387 -12.81 12.02 -13.58
N PHE A 388 -12.78 10.70 -13.76
CA PHE A 388 -11.60 9.92 -13.49
C PHE A 388 -10.41 10.33 -14.38
N LEU A 389 -10.64 10.48 -15.68
CA LEU A 389 -9.63 10.96 -16.64
C LEU A 389 -9.17 12.40 -16.32
N ALA A 390 -10.10 13.27 -15.89
CA ALA A 390 -9.76 14.60 -15.41
C ALA A 390 -8.87 14.56 -14.15
N GLY A 391 -9.11 13.60 -13.26
CA GLY A 391 -8.24 13.34 -12.11
C GLY A 391 -6.84 12.91 -12.52
N LEU A 392 -6.70 12.03 -13.53
CA LEU A 392 -5.39 11.68 -14.10
C LEU A 392 -4.66 12.92 -14.65
N PHE A 393 -5.37 13.76 -15.39
CA PHE A 393 -4.81 15.01 -15.93
C PHE A 393 -4.35 15.96 -14.82
N GLY A 394 -5.16 16.18 -13.79
CA GLY A 394 -4.77 17.02 -12.65
C GLY A 394 -3.58 16.46 -11.88
N GLY A 395 -3.54 15.13 -11.69
CA GLY A 395 -2.41 14.43 -11.10
C GLY A 395 -1.11 14.61 -11.92
N ALA A 396 -1.22 14.54 -13.25
CA ALA A 396 -0.11 14.82 -14.16
C ALA A 396 0.42 16.25 -14.01
N CYS A 397 -0.46 17.25 -13.99
CA CYS A 397 -0.09 18.67 -13.84
C CYS A 397 0.58 18.93 -12.49
N GLY A 398 -0.03 18.46 -11.39
CA GLY A 398 0.53 18.63 -10.05
C GLY A 398 1.85 17.87 -9.87
N GLY A 399 1.91 16.62 -10.38
CA GLY A 399 3.10 15.80 -10.38
C GLY A 399 4.28 16.45 -11.13
N ALA A 400 4.01 16.97 -12.32
CA ALA A 400 5.02 17.71 -13.11
C ALA A 400 5.57 18.92 -12.32
N TYR A 401 4.69 19.67 -11.67
CA TYR A 401 5.09 20.83 -10.87
C TYR A 401 5.95 20.46 -9.66
N VAL A 402 5.55 19.49 -8.84
CA VAL A 402 6.30 19.13 -7.63
C VAL A 402 7.67 18.53 -7.96
N VAL A 403 7.79 17.82 -9.09
CA VAL A 403 9.10 17.33 -9.57
C VAL A 403 9.96 18.49 -10.07
N ALA A 404 9.42 19.42 -10.87
CA ALA A 404 10.13 20.61 -11.31
C ALA A 404 10.64 21.45 -10.13
N ALA A 405 9.85 21.55 -9.06
CA ALA A 405 10.20 22.25 -7.83
C ALA A 405 11.04 21.40 -6.85
N LYS A 406 11.41 20.16 -7.20
CA LYS A 406 12.19 19.21 -6.38
C LYS A 406 11.61 19.01 -4.97
N VAL A 407 10.28 18.88 -4.87
CA VAL A 407 9.63 18.66 -3.60
C VAL A 407 9.94 17.25 -3.09
N GLY A 408 10.38 17.13 -1.84
CA GLY A 408 10.67 15.88 -1.18
C GLY A 408 9.99 15.75 0.18
N MET A 409 9.80 14.52 0.64
CA MET A 409 9.27 14.19 1.95
C MET A 409 10.29 13.42 2.79
N THR A 410 10.23 13.58 4.10
CA THR A 410 11.18 13.01 5.07
C THR A 410 10.71 11.68 5.66
N ALA A 411 9.50 11.24 5.30
CA ALA A 411 8.92 10.00 5.82
C ALA A 411 7.98 9.35 4.79
N VAL A 412 7.50 8.16 5.09
CA VAL A 412 6.35 7.51 4.45
C VAL A 412 5.11 7.83 5.27
N GLY A 413 4.01 8.22 4.63
CA GLY A 413 2.83 8.59 5.38
C GLY A 413 1.62 8.90 4.53
N LEU A 414 0.69 9.65 5.11
CA LEU A 414 -0.49 10.12 4.42
C LEU A 414 -0.14 11.18 3.38
N THR A 415 -0.91 11.23 2.31
CA THR A 415 -0.83 12.23 1.26
C THR A 415 -1.83 13.38 1.50
N GLY A 416 -1.92 14.32 0.57
CA GLY A 416 -2.83 15.45 0.69
C GLY A 416 -2.42 16.45 1.78
N ILE A 417 -3.39 17.03 2.47
CA ILE A 417 -3.15 18.04 3.53
C ILE A 417 -2.33 17.46 4.70
N PRO A 418 -2.63 16.26 5.25
CA PRO A 418 -1.78 15.67 6.28
C PRO A 418 -0.33 15.46 5.85
N GLY A 419 -0.08 15.24 4.55
CA GLY A 419 1.26 15.10 4.00
C GLY A 419 2.15 16.34 4.20
N MET A 420 1.58 17.54 4.40
CA MET A 420 2.34 18.76 4.71
C MET A 420 3.26 18.62 5.92
N ALA A 421 2.87 17.78 6.88
CA ALA A 421 3.67 17.55 8.09
C ALA A 421 5.00 16.83 7.83
N ILE A 422 5.12 16.10 6.73
CA ILE A 422 6.31 15.31 6.39
C ILE A 422 7.07 15.85 5.16
N VAL A 423 6.61 16.96 4.59
CA VAL A 423 7.34 17.65 3.50
C VAL A 423 8.58 18.32 4.07
N GLN A 424 9.69 18.29 3.33
CA GLN A 424 10.87 19.08 3.67
C GLN A 424 10.48 20.56 3.83
N PRO A 425 10.85 21.24 4.94
CA PRO A 425 10.36 22.59 5.25
C PRO A 425 10.55 23.61 4.13
N MET A 426 11.68 23.55 3.44
CA MET A 426 11.98 24.44 2.30
C MET A 426 11.09 24.20 1.09
N SER A 427 10.48 23.03 0.98
CA SER A 427 9.62 22.64 -0.14
C SER A 427 8.12 22.80 0.18
N LEU A 428 7.75 23.18 1.39
CA LEU A 428 6.35 23.21 1.84
C LEU A 428 5.47 24.10 0.98
N VAL A 429 5.95 25.30 0.63
CA VAL A 429 5.21 26.23 -0.23
C VAL A 429 4.96 25.63 -1.61
N HIS A 430 5.96 25.00 -2.20
CA HIS A 430 5.83 24.34 -3.50
C HIS A 430 4.90 23.12 -3.43
N TYR A 431 4.90 22.38 -2.31
CA TYR A 431 3.94 21.31 -2.11
C TYR A 431 2.49 21.82 -2.10
N ILE A 432 2.23 22.89 -1.36
CA ILE A 432 0.88 23.51 -1.32
C ILE A 432 0.45 24.00 -2.70
N ILE A 433 1.34 24.69 -3.44
CA ILE A 433 1.06 25.12 -4.82
C ILE A 433 0.75 23.91 -5.69
N GLY A 434 1.50 22.82 -5.57
CA GLY A 434 1.25 21.57 -6.28
C GLY A 434 -0.15 20.99 -6.00
N LEU A 435 -0.57 20.97 -4.71
CA LEU A 435 -1.92 20.53 -4.33
C LEU A 435 -3.01 21.39 -5.01
N VAL A 436 -2.81 22.73 -5.03
CA VAL A 436 -3.75 23.68 -5.68
C VAL A 436 -3.81 23.44 -7.19
N ILE A 437 -2.65 23.27 -7.84
CA ILE A 437 -2.57 22.96 -9.28
C ILE A 437 -3.28 21.65 -9.59
N ALA A 438 -2.99 20.57 -8.84
CA ALA A 438 -3.56 19.26 -9.07
C ALA A 438 -5.08 19.25 -8.91
N PHE A 439 -5.56 19.82 -7.81
CA PHE A 439 -7.01 19.95 -7.53
C PHE A 439 -7.72 20.82 -8.55
N GLY A 440 -7.18 22.03 -8.81
CA GLY A 440 -7.76 23.01 -9.72
C GLY A 440 -7.80 22.53 -11.16
N ALA A 441 -6.70 21.94 -11.67
CA ALA A 441 -6.63 21.39 -13.02
C ALA A 441 -7.63 20.23 -13.21
N ALA A 442 -7.70 19.32 -12.23
CA ALA A 442 -8.68 18.23 -12.25
C ALA A 442 -10.12 18.73 -12.20
N PHE A 443 -10.39 19.69 -11.33
CA PHE A 443 -11.71 20.31 -11.22
C PHE A 443 -12.12 21.00 -12.54
N ALA A 444 -11.26 21.85 -13.09
CA ALA A 444 -11.51 22.56 -14.34
C ALA A 444 -11.71 21.59 -15.51
N ALA A 445 -10.83 20.60 -15.65
CA ALA A 445 -10.95 19.59 -16.70
C ALA A 445 -12.26 18.80 -16.57
N SER A 446 -12.62 18.34 -15.38
CA SER A 446 -13.87 17.61 -15.12
C SER A 446 -15.10 18.49 -15.38
N TYR A 447 -15.01 19.77 -15.00
CA TYR A 447 -16.10 20.72 -15.21
C TYR A 447 -16.33 21.05 -16.70
N LEU A 448 -15.26 21.22 -17.47
CA LEU A 448 -15.32 21.56 -18.90
C LEU A 448 -15.68 20.35 -19.78
N LEU A 449 -15.29 19.14 -19.42
CA LEU A 449 -15.62 17.94 -20.19
C LEU A 449 -17.15 17.73 -20.25
N LYS A 450 -17.68 17.50 -21.46
CA LYS A 450 -19.09 17.19 -21.67
C LYS A 450 -19.39 15.73 -21.29
N TYR A 451 -20.12 15.50 -20.21
CA TYR A 451 -20.71 14.21 -19.82
C TYR A 451 -22.04 14.44 -19.09
N LYS A 452 -22.94 13.47 -19.22
CA LYS A 452 -24.21 13.50 -18.52
C LYS A 452 -23.99 12.90 -17.13
N VAL A 453 -24.48 13.58 -16.11
CA VAL A 453 -24.57 13.12 -14.73
C VAL A 453 -26.06 12.98 -14.46
N GLU A 454 -26.55 11.74 -14.58
CA GLU A 454 -27.92 11.37 -14.27
C GLU A 454 -28.08 11.05 -12.80
#